data_556ec9e606bae17c234eb4e2b5a23e33
#
_entry.id   556ec9e606bae17c234eb4e2b5a23e33
#
_cell.length_a   1.000
_cell.length_b   1.000
_cell.length_c   1.000
_cell.angle_alpha   90.00
_cell.angle_beta   90.00
_cell.angle_gamma   90.00
#
_symmetry.space_group_name_H-M   'P 1'
#
loop_
_entity.id
_entity.type
_entity.pdbx_description
1 polymer ?
#
loop_
_entity_poly.entity_id
_entity_poly.type
_entity_poly.pdbx_seq_one_letter_code
_entity_poly.pdbx_strand_id
1 'polypeptide(L)'
;DRENTLDFKQFFSKRILRLYPELWVCLIVEILSIVLFYEKPVPVSDYVLFTFTQGTVLQFWTPDSLRGYGCDTPNGALWTINVIVQFYVFIYWLRNWLNKQGVKTWIFLLLLTLVVGGICPILPRLMPVLVGKLFMQTLLPYSWLFFAGVFIQRYKERMLGHLIKFWWVYFTLYVINVSVGMDIYVMKYPMIRCLLLTLF
;
A
#
# COMPACT_ATOMS: atom_id res chain seq x y z
N ASP A 1 -21.29 -14.71 -1.30
CA ASP A 1 -21.89 -13.35 -1.42
C ASP A 1 -22.39 -12.71 -0.12
N ARG A 2 -22.01 -13.25 1.04
CA ARG A 2 -22.33 -12.65 2.35
C ARG A 2 -21.80 -11.23 2.55
N GLU A 3 -20.70 -10.85 1.88
CA GLU A 3 -20.11 -9.51 2.03
C GLU A 3 -20.89 -8.41 1.29
N ASN A 4 -21.66 -8.76 0.28
CA ASN A 4 -22.46 -7.78 -0.47
C ASN A 4 -23.69 -7.26 0.31
N THR A 5 -24.12 -7.97 1.35
CA THR A 5 -25.28 -7.60 2.19
C THR A 5 -24.88 -6.81 3.44
N LEU A 6 -23.57 -6.67 3.73
CA LEU A 6 -23.12 -5.97 4.92
C LEU A 6 -23.31 -4.45 4.78
N ASP A 7 -23.85 -3.85 5.83
CA ASP A 7 -23.83 -2.39 6.00
C ASP A 7 -22.41 -1.86 6.09
N PHE A 8 -22.21 -0.56 5.75
CA PHE A 8 -20.88 0.09 5.77
C PHE A 8 -20.16 -0.09 7.10
N LYS A 9 -20.86 0.14 8.20
CA LYS A 9 -20.28 0.02 9.55
C LYS A 9 -19.79 -1.40 9.82
N GLN A 10 -20.56 -2.40 9.45
CA GLN A 10 -20.19 -3.81 9.65
C GLN A 10 -19.02 -4.22 8.75
N PHE A 11 -19.06 -3.80 7.48
CA PHE A 11 -17.96 -4.06 6.53
C PHE A 11 -16.67 -3.43 7.01
N PHE A 12 -16.70 -2.15 7.32
CA PHE A 12 -15.54 -1.36 7.71
C PHE A 12 -14.95 -1.85 9.05
N SER A 13 -15.80 -2.08 10.05
CA SER A 13 -15.38 -2.59 11.36
C SER A 13 -14.64 -3.92 11.26
N LYS A 14 -15.14 -4.89 10.46
CA LYS A 14 -14.45 -6.17 10.24
C LYS A 14 -13.06 -6.00 9.65
N ARG A 15 -12.87 -5.04 8.73
CA ARG A 15 -11.59 -4.75 8.08
C ARG A 15 -10.62 -4.05 9.04
N ILE A 16 -11.11 -3.08 9.78
CA ILE A 16 -10.31 -2.37 10.79
C ILE A 16 -9.85 -3.32 11.89
N LEU A 17 -10.76 -4.14 12.45
CA LEU A 17 -10.43 -5.12 13.49
C LEU A 17 -9.39 -6.17 13.02
N ARG A 18 -9.24 -6.36 11.72
CA ARG A 18 -8.21 -7.24 11.18
C ARG A 18 -6.85 -6.55 11.05
N LEU A 19 -6.83 -5.24 10.72
CA LEU A 19 -5.58 -4.51 10.47
C LEU A 19 -4.96 -3.94 11.76
N TYR A 20 -5.78 -3.36 12.62
CA TYR A 20 -5.29 -2.57 13.75
C TYR A 20 -4.59 -3.38 14.85
N PRO A 21 -5.00 -4.61 15.19
CA PRO A 21 -4.27 -5.42 16.15
C PRO A 21 -2.82 -5.68 15.71
N GLU A 22 -2.62 -6.02 14.43
CA GLU A 22 -1.29 -6.23 13.85
C GLU A 22 -0.47 -4.93 13.85
N LEU A 23 -1.10 -3.80 13.51
CA LEU A 23 -0.48 -2.48 13.56
C LEU A 23 0.03 -2.16 14.98
N TRP A 24 -0.79 -2.37 16.01
CA TRP A 24 -0.41 -2.07 17.38
C TRP A 24 0.72 -2.97 17.88
N VAL A 25 0.72 -4.24 17.51
CA VAL A 25 1.84 -5.15 17.83
C VAL A 25 3.13 -4.66 17.17
N CYS A 26 3.09 -4.33 15.87
CA CYS A 26 4.25 -3.77 15.16
C CYS A 26 4.75 -2.49 15.83
N LEU A 27 3.85 -1.59 16.23
CA LEU A 27 4.20 -0.33 16.87
C LEU A 27 4.85 -0.52 18.24
N ILE A 28 4.38 -1.49 19.03
CA ILE A 28 5.00 -1.85 20.31
C ILE A 28 6.44 -2.36 20.08
N VAL A 29 6.63 -3.27 19.14
CA VAL A 29 7.97 -3.80 18.80
C VAL A 29 8.89 -2.67 18.33
N GLU A 30 8.37 -1.75 17.54
CA GLU A 30 9.11 -0.59 17.03
C GLU A 30 9.53 0.35 18.16
N ILE A 31 8.63 0.70 19.08
CA ILE A 31 8.96 1.53 20.25
C ILE A 31 10.01 0.85 21.11
N LEU A 32 9.88 -0.45 21.37
CA LEU A 32 10.88 -1.22 22.10
C LEU A 32 12.24 -1.20 21.40
N SER A 33 12.25 -1.33 20.08
CA SER A 33 13.48 -1.25 19.28
C SER A 33 14.13 0.13 19.39
N ILE A 34 13.35 1.22 19.33
CA ILE A 34 13.87 2.58 19.50
C ILE A 34 14.46 2.75 20.91
N VAL A 35 13.75 2.32 21.93
CA VAL A 35 14.21 2.44 23.34
C VAL A 35 15.50 1.66 23.59
N LEU A 36 15.66 0.49 22.95
CA LEU A 36 16.81 -0.39 23.17
C LEU A 36 18.04 -0.04 22.33
N PHE A 37 17.84 0.47 21.12
CA PHE A 37 18.94 0.60 20.14
C PHE A 37 19.20 2.03 19.68
N TYR A 38 18.32 2.99 20.01
CA TYR A 38 18.54 4.37 19.59
C TYR A 38 19.32 5.14 20.66
N GLU A 39 20.52 5.54 20.33
CA GLU A 39 21.45 6.18 21.27
C GLU A 39 21.11 7.66 21.56
N LYS A 40 20.31 8.30 20.71
CA LYS A 40 19.96 9.71 20.89
C LYS A 40 18.83 9.87 21.91
N PRO A 41 18.89 10.92 22.75
CA PRO A 41 17.82 11.18 23.69
C PRO A 41 16.53 11.59 22.95
N VAL A 42 15.43 10.89 23.24
CA VAL A 42 14.12 11.17 22.68
C VAL A 42 13.21 11.64 23.83
N PRO A 43 12.58 12.82 23.72
CA PRO A 43 11.61 13.28 24.71
C PRO A 43 10.41 12.34 24.82
N VAL A 44 9.88 12.14 26.01
CA VAL A 44 8.69 11.30 26.24
C VAL A 44 7.50 11.79 25.43
N SER A 45 7.36 13.11 25.26
CA SER A 45 6.33 13.71 24.40
C SER A 45 6.37 13.18 22.96
N ASP A 46 7.58 12.96 22.44
CA ASP A 46 7.77 12.51 21.06
C ASP A 46 7.41 11.02 20.90
N TYR A 47 7.66 10.20 21.92
CA TYR A 47 7.14 8.82 21.96
C TYR A 47 5.61 8.76 21.96
N VAL A 48 4.98 9.60 22.79
CA VAL A 48 3.51 9.68 22.86
C VAL A 48 2.94 10.14 21.53
N LEU A 49 3.52 11.18 20.97
CA LEU A 49 3.09 11.76 19.70
C LEU A 49 3.31 10.80 18.54
N PHE A 50 4.45 10.11 18.50
CA PHE A 50 4.76 9.05 17.54
C PHE A 50 3.76 7.90 17.65
N THR A 51 3.49 7.41 18.86
CA THR A 51 2.52 6.34 19.09
C THR A 51 1.13 6.74 18.60
N PHE A 52 0.71 7.96 18.89
CA PHE A 52 -0.58 8.47 18.44
C PHE A 52 -0.66 8.61 16.92
N THR A 53 0.35 9.20 16.28
CA THR A 53 0.36 9.39 14.83
C THR A 53 0.45 8.07 14.08
N GLN A 54 1.36 7.19 14.46
CA GLN A 54 1.54 5.89 13.81
C GLN A 54 0.40 4.91 14.12
N GLY A 55 -0.20 4.97 15.31
CA GLY A 55 -1.34 4.15 15.71
C GLY A 55 -2.69 4.58 15.15
N THR A 56 -2.75 5.70 14.42
CA THR A 56 -3.97 6.24 13.81
C THR A 56 -3.84 6.35 12.30
N VAL A 57 -4.57 7.27 11.68
CA VAL A 57 -4.49 7.59 10.24
C VAL A 57 -3.48 8.69 9.91
N LEU A 58 -2.76 9.22 10.91
CA LEU A 58 -1.80 10.32 10.76
C LEU A 58 -0.36 9.83 10.53
N GLN A 59 -0.19 8.68 9.93
CA GLN A 59 1.10 7.99 9.74
C GLN A 59 2.11 8.71 8.83
N PHE A 60 1.75 9.85 8.29
CA PHE A 60 2.60 10.67 7.45
C PHE A 60 3.59 11.56 8.23
N TRP A 61 3.47 11.61 9.56
CA TRP A 61 4.27 12.51 10.38
C TRP A 61 5.08 11.72 11.43
N THR A 62 6.36 12.02 11.50
CA THR A 62 7.31 11.47 12.48
C THR A 62 7.99 12.63 13.19
N PRO A 63 8.11 12.61 14.53
CA PRO A 63 8.88 13.62 15.29
C PRO A 63 10.31 13.73 14.80
N ASP A 64 10.86 14.94 14.79
CA ASP A 64 12.21 15.21 14.28
C ASP A 64 13.28 14.46 15.08
N SER A 65 13.07 14.23 16.40
CA SER A 65 13.94 13.46 17.26
C SER A 65 14.09 11.99 16.81
N LEU A 66 13.09 11.42 16.17
CA LEU A 66 13.03 10.02 15.68
C LEU A 66 13.45 9.86 14.23
N ARG A 67 13.61 10.94 13.48
CA ARG A 67 14.01 10.88 12.05
C ARG A 67 15.42 10.32 11.82
N GLY A 68 16.26 10.26 12.82
CA GLY A 68 17.57 9.65 12.70
C GLY A 68 17.60 8.12 12.90
N TYR A 69 16.45 7.51 13.22
CA TYR A 69 16.34 6.07 13.41
C TYR A 69 15.81 5.39 12.13
N GLY A 70 16.48 4.34 11.68
CA GLY A 70 16.12 3.65 10.44
C GLY A 70 16.43 4.46 9.18
N CYS A 71 15.52 4.47 8.24
CA CYS A 71 15.63 5.19 6.96
C CYS A 71 14.78 6.48 7.00
N ASP A 72 15.14 7.44 7.85
CA ASP A 72 14.45 8.72 8.05
C ASP A 72 13.07 8.62 8.73
N THR A 73 12.66 7.43 9.07
CA THR A 73 11.49 7.10 9.90
C THR A 73 11.72 5.70 10.48
N PRO A 74 11.29 5.44 11.73
CA PRO A 74 11.45 4.13 12.36
C PRO A 74 10.85 2.99 11.54
N ASN A 75 9.65 3.18 11.00
CA ASN A 75 9.00 2.20 10.11
C ASN A 75 8.34 2.89 8.91
N GLY A 76 9.05 2.90 7.80
CA GLY A 76 8.54 3.49 6.57
C GLY A 76 7.39 2.72 5.90
N ALA A 77 6.98 1.55 6.41
CA ALA A 77 5.93 0.75 5.80
C ALA A 77 4.51 1.09 6.32
N LEU A 78 4.40 1.68 7.50
CA LEU A 78 3.09 1.90 8.16
C LEU A 78 2.14 2.81 7.36
N TRP A 79 2.66 3.75 6.57
CA TRP A 79 1.82 4.61 5.73
C TRP A 79 0.92 3.82 4.75
N THR A 80 1.27 2.58 4.41
CA THR A 80 0.47 1.73 3.53
C THR A 80 -0.88 1.38 4.13
N ILE A 81 -0.99 1.31 5.46
CA ILE A 81 -2.25 1.03 6.16
C ILE A 81 -3.26 2.14 5.89
N ASN A 82 -2.82 3.39 5.86
CA ASN A 82 -3.68 4.52 5.52
C ASN A 82 -4.25 4.38 4.09
N VAL A 83 -3.42 3.96 3.13
CA VAL A 83 -3.87 3.71 1.75
C VAL A 83 -4.86 2.54 1.69
N ILE A 84 -4.62 1.46 2.45
CA ILE A 84 -5.53 0.30 2.53
C ILE A 84 -6.88 0.70 3.12
N VAL A 85 -6.90 1.53 4.15
CA VAL A 85 -8.14 2.04 4.75
C VAL A 85 -8.94 2.87 3.74
N GLN A 86 -8.27 3.76 3.01
CA GLN A 86 -8.90 4.53 1.93
C GLN A 86 -9.49 3.60 0.85
N PHE A 87 -8.76 2.54 0.48
CA PHE A 87 -9.25 1.56 -0.47
C PHE A 87 -10.50 0.82 0.05
N TYR A 88 -10.58 0.47 1.34
CA TYR A 88 -11.77 -0.17 1.89
C TYR A 88 -13.01 0.73 1.82
N VAL A 89 -12.86 2.02 2.05
CA VAL A 89 -13.95 2.99 1.87
C VAL A 89 -14.35 3.04 0.40
N PHE A 90 -13.38 3.19 -0.49
CA PHE A 90 -13.60 3.32 -1.92
C PHE A 90 -14.27 2.08 -2.51
N ILE A 91 -13.76 0.87 -2.21
CA ILE A 91 -14.30 -0.38 -2.76
C ILE A 91 -15.72 -0.68 -2.24
N TYR A 92 -16.04 -0.28 -1.01
CA TYR A 92 -17.39 -0.42 -0.48
C TYR A 92 -18.43 0.28 -1.37
N TRP A 93 -18.16 1.50 -1.77
CA TRP A 93 -19.06 2.29 -2.63
C TRP A 93 -19.10 1.77 -4.06
N LEU A 94 -17.98 1.31 -4.59
CA LEU A 94 -17.90 0.82 -5.97
C LEU A 94 -18.31 -0.64 -6.15
N ARG A 95 -18.35 -1.45 -5.10
CA ARG A 95 -18.53 -2.92 -5.20
C ARG A 95 -19.76 -3.32 -6.02
N ASN A 96 -20.90 -2.66 -5.80
CA ASN A 96 -22.15 -2.99 -6.48
C ASN A 96 -22.10 -2.68 -7.99
N TRP A 97 -21.40 -1.60 -8.35
CA TRP A 97 -21.18 -1.25 -9.74
C TRP A 97 -20.14 -2.17 -10.38
N LEU A 98 -19.01 -2.41 -9.72
CA LEU A 98 -17.94 -3.28 -10.21
C LEU A 98 -18.41 -4.72 -10.43
N ASN A 99 -19.29 -5.23 -9.57
CA ASN A 99 -19.82 -6.59 -9.70
C ASN A 99 -20.65 -6.81 -10.96
N LYS A 100 -21.26 -5.75 -11.49
CA LYS A 100 -22.05 -5.79 -12.73
C LYS A 100 -21.19 -5.66 -13.99
N GLN A 101 -19.92 -5.29 -13.85
CA GLN A 101 -19.04 -5.03 -14.98
C GLN A 101 -18.45 -6.30 -15.59
N GLY A 102 -18.33 -6.31 -16.91
CA GLY A 102 -17.67 -7.36 -17.67
C GLY A 102 -16.13 -7.22 -17.70
N VAL A 103 -15.46 -8.24 -18.24
CA VAL A 103 -13.99 -8.28 -18.36
C VAL A 103 -13.42 -7.05 -19.07
N LYS A 104 -14.05 -6.57 -20.13
CA LYS A 104 -13.57 -5.41 -20.90
C LYS A 104 -13.46 -4.16 -20.03
N THR A 105 -14.47 -3.90 -19.21
CA THR A 105 -14.47 -2.75 -18.29
C THR A 105 -13.37 -2.90 -17.21
N TRP A 106 -13.17 -4.11 -16.72
CA TRP A 106 -12.10 -4.39 -15.75
C TRP A 106 -10.71 -4.16 -16.33
N ILE A 107 -10.46 -4.61 -17.57
CA ILE A 107 -9.19 -4.35 -18.28
C ILE A 107 -9.00 -2.85 -18.50
N PHE A 108 -10.05 -2.14 -18.92
CA PHE A 108 -10.00 -0.68 -19.08
C PHE A 108 -9.64 0.02 -17.77
N LEU A 109 -10.30 -0.33 -16.65
CA LEU A 109 -10.02 0.24 -15.33
C LEU A 109 -8.59 -0.06 -14.87
N LEU A 110 -8.10 -1.27 -15.13
CA LEU A 110 -6.72 -1.65 -14.80
C LEU A 110 -5.71 -0.81 -15.59
N LEU A 111 -5.93 -0.66 -16.90
CA LEU A 111 -5.06 0.18 -17.74
C LEU A 111 -5.13 1.66 -17.34
N LEU A 112 -6.32 2.17 -17.06
CA LEU A 112 -6.50 3.55 -16.60
C LEU A 112 -5.76 3.79 -15.28
N THR A 113 -5.92 2.90 -14.30
CA THR A 113 -5.24 3.03 -13.00
C THR A 113 -3.72 2.83 -13.11
N LEU A 114 -3.24 2.01 -14.04
CA LEU A 114 -1.80 1.89 -14.36
C LEU A 114 -1.24 3.20 -14.90
N VAL A 115 -1.92 3.84 -15.84
CA VAL A 115 -1.51 5.14 -16.38
C VAL A 115 -1.50 6.20 -15.29
N VAL A 116 -2.55 6.27 -14.49
CA VAL A 116 -2.64 7.19 -13.34
C VAL A 116 -1.50 6.93 -12.35
N GLY A 117 -1.27 5.67 -11.95
CA GLY A 117 -0.18 5.31 -11.04
C GLY A 117 1.21 5.60 -11.60
N GLY A 118 1.39 5.57 -12.93
CA GLY A 118 2.64 5.97 -13.59
C GLY A 118 2.88 7.48 -13.61
N ILE A 119 1.81 8.28 -13.70
CA ILE A 119 1.89 9.75 -13.72
C ILE A 119 1.99 10.32 -12.30
N CYS A 120 1.29 9.74 -11.34
CA CYS A 120 1.21 10.23 -9.97
C CYS A 120 2.55 10.50 -9.28
N PRO A 121 3.62 9.71 -9.44
CA PRO A 121 4.94 9.99 -8.84
C PRO A 121 5.64 11.24 -9.38
N ILE A 122 5.19 11.77 -10.51
CA ILE A 122 5.74 12.98 -11.13
C ILE A 122 5.12 14.24 -10.50
N LEU A 123 3.83 14.18 -10.15
CA LEU A 123 3.05 15.31 -9.63
C LEU A 123 3.66 15.96 -8.37
N PRO A 124 4.16 15.22 -7.36
CA PRO A 124 4.78 15.82 -6.17
C PRO A 124 5.95 16.75 -6.46
N ARG A 125 6.64 16.56 -7.60
CA ARG A 125 7.75 17.44 -8.01
C ARG A 125 7.28 18.84 -8.40
N LEU A 126 5.99 18.98 -8.73
CA LEU A 126 5.34 20.23 -9.11
C LEU A 126 4.56 20.88 -7.96
N MET A 127 4.55 20.24 -6.78
CA MET A 127 3.77 20.66 -5.61
C MET A 127 4.68 21.09 -4.47
N PRO A 128 4.18 21.91 -3.51
CA PRO A 128 4.88 22.13 -2.23
C PRO A 128 5.18 20.79 -1.54
N VAL A 129 6.34 20.68 -0.88
CA VAL A 129 6.85 19.43 -0.29
C VAL A 129 5.83 18.72 0.60
N LEU A 130 5.12 19.45 1.44
CA LEU A 130 4.10 18.89 2.33
C LEU A 130 2.92 18.31 1.54
N VAL A 131 2.44 19.06 0.56
CA VAL A 131 1.31 18.63 -0.30
C VAL A 131 1.69 17.40 -1.11
N GLY A 132 2.91 17.38 -1.67
CA GLY A 132 3.43 16.22 -2.39
C GLY A 132 3.54 14.97 -1.52
N LYS A 133 4.00 15.11 -0.26
CA LYS A 133 4.04 13.99 0.71
C LYS A 133 2.64 13.47 1.03
N LEU A 134 1.69 14.35 1.29
CA LEU A 134 0.29 13.97 1.55
C LEU A 134 -0.36 13.31 0.32
N PHE A 135 -0.11 13.84 -0.86
CA PHE A 135 -0.62 13.26 -2.11
C PHE A 135 -0.14 11.82 -2.31
N MET A 136 1.15 11.55 -2.04
CA MET A 136 1.71 10.20 -2.15
C MET A 136 1.15 9.21 -1.11
N GLN A 137 0.41 9.67 -0.11
CA GLN A 137 -0.28 8.82 0.87
C GLN A 137 -1.78 8.66 0.56
N THR A 138 -2.22 9.16 -0.57
CA THR A 138 -3.58 8.90 -1.07
C THR A 138 -3.65 7.56 -1.80
N LEU A 139 -4.86 7.07 -1.99
CA LEU A 139 -5.12 5.85 -2.76
C LEU A 139 -4.68 5.98 -4.24
N LEU A 140 -4.67 7.20 -4.79
CA LEU A 140 -4.57 7.42 -6.23
C LEU A 140 -3.28 6.83 -6.86
N PRO A 141 -2.06 7.04 -6.33
CA PRO A 141 -0.84 6.46 -6.87
C PRO A 141 -0.80 4.93 -6.85
N TYR A 142 -1.55 4.32 -5.92
CA TYR A 142 -1.53 2.86 -5.66
C TYR A 142 -2.81 2.16 -6.12
N SER A 143 -3.76 2.90 -6.68
CA SER A 143 -5.06 2.36 -7.12
C SER A 143 -4.92 1.16 -8.03
N TRP A 144 -3.93 1.15 -8.92
CA TRP A 144 -3.66 0.05 -9.84
C TRP A 144 -3.33 -1.27 -9.13
N LEU A 145 -2.60 -1.25 -8.00
CA LEU A 145 -2.30 -2.46 -7.19
C LEU A 145 -3.59 -3.10 -6.67
N PHE A 146 -4.48 -2.28 -6.13
CA PHE A 146 -5.74 -2.75 -5.59
C PHE A 146 -6.68 -3.27 -6.68
N PHE A 147 -6.77 -2.56 -7.81
CA PHE A 147 -7.57 -3.02 -8.96
C PHE A 147 -6.99 -4.29 -9.56
N ALA A 148 -5.67 -4.43 -9.65
CA ALA A 148 -5.01 -5.67 -10.08
C ALA A 148 -5.34 -6.83 -9.15
N GLY A 149 -5.24 -6.64 -7.83
CA GLY A 149 -5.59 -7.67 -6.84
C GLY A 149 -7.05 -8.11 -6.94
N VAL A 150 -7.99 -7.17 -7.06
CA VAL A 150 -9.42 -7.49 -7.21
C VAL A 150 -9.69 -8.19 -8.55
N PHE A 151 -9.03 -7.76 -9.63
CA PHE A 151 -9.14 -8.41 -10.95
C PHE A 151 -8.65 -9.84 -10.91
N ILE A 152 -7.46 -10.09 -10.35
CA ILE A 152 -6.89 -11.43 -10.21
C ILE A 152 -7.82 -12.31 -9.37
N GLN A 153 -8.30 -11.82 -8.24
CA GLN A 153 -9.21 -12.57 -7.37
C GLN A 153 -10.53 -12.93 -8.09
N ARG A 154 -11.07 -12.00 -8.90
CA ARG A 154 -12.33 -12.22 -9.63
C ARG A 154 -12.20 -13.23 -10.76
N TYR A 155 -11.07 -13.24 -11.44
CA TYR A 155 -10.81 -14.09 -12.60
C TYR A 155 -9.83 -15.22 -12.29
N LYS A 156 -9.60 -15.50 -11.00
CA LYS A 156 -8.63 -16.47 -10.49
C LYS A 156 -8.70 -17.82 -11.22
N GLU A 157 -9.89 -18.40 -11.34
CA GLU A 157 -10.06 -19.72 -11.94
C GLU A 157 -9.65 -19.75 -13.42
N ARG A 158 -9.88 -18.65 -14.15
CA ARG A 158 -9.48 -18.56 -15.58
C ARG A 158 -7.98 -18.32 -15.73
N MET A 159 -7.36 -17.63 -14.78
CA MET A 159 -5.94 -17.24 -14.83
C MET A 159 -5.04 -18.32 -14.25
N LEU A 160 -5.52 -19.11 -13.28
CA LEU A 160 -4.72 -20.04 -12.49
C LEU A 160 -3.96 -21.04 -13.37
N GLY A 161 -4.60 -21.59 -14.40
CA GLY A 161 -3.95 -22.51 -15.34
C GLY A 161 -2.76 -21.90 -16.08
N HIS A 162 -2.88 -20.63 -16.49
CA HIS A 162 -1.79 -19.92 -17.15
C HIS A 162 -0.70 -19.52 -16.16
N LEU A 163 -1.06 -19.06 -14.97
CA LEU A 163 -0.12 -18.66 -13.93
C LEU A 163 0.72 -19.84 -13.46
N ILE A 164 0.11 -20.98 -13.18
CA ILE A 164 0.83 -22.20 -12.79
C ILE A 164 1.75 -22.70 -13.92
N LYS A 165 1.30 -22.63 -15.18
CA LYS A 165 2.10 -23.08 -16.31
C LYS A 165 3.33 -22.20 -16.57
N PHE A 166 3.20 -20.89 -16.36
CA PHE A 166 4.23 -19.91 -16.70
C PHE A 166 4.85 -19.23 -15.47
N TRP A 167 4.69 -19.80 -14.26
CA TRP A 167 5.21 -19.22 -13.03
C TRP A 167 6.71 -18.90 -13.09
N TRP A 168 7.50 -19.81 -13.69
CA TRP A 168 8.94 -19.64 -13.85
C TRP A 168 9.31 -18.45 -14.76
N VAL A 169 8.50 -18.14 -15.76
CA VAL A 169 8.70 -16.95 -16.62
C VAL A 169 8.52 -15.67 -15.77
N TYR A 170 7.43 -15.61 -14.99
CA TYR A 170 7.17 -14.46 -14.11
C TYR A 170 8.26 -14.31 -13.05
N PHE A 171 8.72 -15.41 -12.47
CA PHE A 171 9.83 -15.44 -11.53
C PHE A 171 11.13 -14.92 -12.18
N THR A 172 11.48 -15.42 -13.35
CA THR A 172 12.68 -14.98 -14.06
C THR A 172 12.61 -13.49 -14.40
N LEU A 173 11.47 -13.00 -14.88
CA LEU A 173 11.25 -11.59 -15.16
C LEU A 173 11.35 -10.74 -13.89
N TYR A 174 10.84 -11.23 -12.76
CA TYR A 174 10.99 -10.56 -11.47
C TYR A 174 12.45 -10.47 -11.04
N VAL A 175 13.21 -11.58 -11.10
CA VAL A 175 14.63 -11.61 -10.77
C VAL A 175 15.43 -10.66 -11.67
N ILE A 176 15.20 -10.68 -12.98
CA ILE A 176 15.84 -9.76 -13.92
C ILE A 176 15.50 -8.31 -13.56
N ASN A 177 14.23 -8.00 -13.30
CA ASN A 177 13.81 -6.65 -12.94
C ASN A 177 14.48 -6.18 -11.63
N VAL A 178 14.61 -7.05 -10.63
CA VAL A 178 15.30 -6.74 -9.37
C VAL A 178 16.79 -6.52 -9.62
N SER A 179 17.44 -7.39 -10.40
CA SER A 179 18.87 -7.31 -10.70
C SER A 179 19.23 -6.05 -11.50
N VAL A 180 18.50 -5.77 -12.57
CA VAL A 180 18.70 -4.56 -13.41
C VAL A 180 18.32 -3.29 -12.66
N GLY A 181 17.32 -3.35 -11.79
CA GLY A 181 16.84 -2.18 -11.04
C GLY A 181 17.73 -1.77 -9.87
N MET A 182 18.76 -2.55 -9.50
CA MET A 182 19.72 -2.12 -8.48
C MET A 182 20.67 -1.02 -8.97
N ASP A 183 20.96 -0.96 -10.29
CA ASP A 183 21.87 0.03 -10.87
C ASP A 183 21.16 1.26 -11.45
N ILE A 184 19.86 1.18 -11.75
CA ILE A 184 19.10 2.26 -12.39
C ILE A 184 17.99 2.72 -11.45
N TYR A 185 18.24 3.81 -10.75
CA TYR A 185 17.32 4.61 -9.95
C TYR A 185 15.93 3.99 -9.66
N VAL A 186 15.73 3.65 -8.41
CA VAL A 186 14.63 2.98 -7.70
C VAL A 186 13.18 3.34 -8.15
N MET A 187 12.98 4.43 -8.88
CA MET A 187 11.64 4.90 -9.22
C MET A 187 11.06 4.42 -10.56
N LYS A 188 11.87 3.83 -11.44
CA LYS A 188 11.35 3.47 -12.77
C LYS A 188 10.53 2.17 -12.83
N TYR A 189 10.75 1.22 -11.92
CA TYR A 189 10.17 -0.12 -12.04
C TYR A 189 9.44 -0.70 -10.82
N PRO A 190 9.05 0.07 -9.78
CA PRO A 190 8.31 -0.52 -8.64
C PRO A 190 6.98 -1.11 -9.09
N MET A 191 6.34 -0.51 -10.11
CA MET A 191 5.08 -1.01 -10.65
C MET A 191 5.23 -2.39 -11.28
N ILE A 192 6.28 -2.62 -12.07
CA ILE A 192 6.55 -3.91 -12.71
C ILE A 192 6.89 -4.96 -11.64
N ARG A 193 7.67 -4.60 -10.62
CA ARG A 193 8.00 -5.50 -9.50
C ARG A 193 6.75 -5.94 -8.74
N CYS A 194 5.91 -4.98 -8.38
CA CYS A 194 4.66 -5.28 -7.68
C CYS A 194 3.73 -6.13 -8.54
N LEU A 195 3.63 -5.84 -9.84
CA LEU A 195 2.80 -6.62 -10.76
C LEU A 195 3.32 -8.03 -10.89
N LEU A 196 4.63 -8.23 -11.01
CA LEU A 196 5.23 -9.56 -11.06
C LEU A 196 5.06 -10.31 -9.74
N LEU A 197 5.19 -9.64 -8.59
CA LEU A 197 4.93 -10.22 -7.27
C LEU A 197 3.48 -10.63 -7.05
N THR A 198 2.52 -9.90 -7.61
CA THR A 198 1.09 -10.26 -7.49
C THR A 198 0.70 -11.44 -8.38
N LEU A 199 1.54 -11.80 -9.35
CA LEU A 199 1.36 -12.96 -10.23
C LEU A 199 1.98 -14.25 -9.68
N PHE A 200 2.73 -14.14 -8.57
CA PHE A 200 3.25 -15.25 -7.76
C PHE A 200 2.25 -15.71 -6.73
#